data_25a4a51be6d95dd223de57b96379d78d
#
_entry.id   25a4a51be6d95dd223de57b96379d78d
#
_cell.length_a   1.000
_cell.length_b   1.000
_cell.length_c   1.000
_cell.angle_alpha   90.00
_cell.angle_beta   90.00
_cell.angle_gamma   90.00
#
_symmetry.space_group_name_H-M   'P 1'
#
loop_
_entity.id
_entity.type
_entity.pdbx_description
1 polymer ?
#
loop_
_entity_poly.entity_id
_entity_poly.type
_entity_poly.pdbx_seq_one_letter_code
_entity_poly.pdbx_strand_id
1 'polypeptide(L)'
;MATIGTPLSTTATKVVLCGSGELGKEVVIELQRLGVEVIAVDRYENAPAMQVAHRSYTLNMLDGTALREIIENEKPDLIVPEIEAIATDTLVDLEAEGYRVIPTARAAQLTMNREGIRRLAAEELGLRTSPYRFASTQADYKKAIEEIGLPCVVKPIMSSSGKGQSTVRSDAD
;
A
#
# COMPACT_ATOMS: atom_id res chain seq x y z
N MET A 1 14.55 26.49 0.93
CA MET A 1 15.51 25.52 0.34
C MET A 1 15.43 24.27 1.22
N ALA A 2 15.15 23.11 0.64
CA ALA A 2 15.17 21.86 1.41
C ALA A 2 16.64 21.52 1.72
N THR A 3 16.93 21.20 2.98
CA THR A 3 18.26 20.74 3.41
C THR A 3 18.18 19.24 3.58
N ILE A 4 19.00 18.51 2.85
CA ILE A 4 19.18 17.07 3.00
C ILE A 4 20.48 16.89 3.79
N GLY A 5 20.41 16.15 4.90
CA GLY A 5 21.58 15.89 5.74
C GLY A 5 22.44 14.75 5.17
N THR A 6 23.44 14.34 5.95
CA THR A 6 24.31 13.20 5.58
C THR A 6 23.75 11.91 6.17
N PRO A 7 23.55 10.85 5.38
CA PRO A 7 23.16 9.55 5.89
C PRO A 7 24.03 9.07 7.05
N LEU A 8 23.43 8.36 7.99
CA LEU A 8 24.08 7.83 9.21
C LEU A 8 24.61 8.90 10.18
N SER A 9 24.16 10.14 10.05
CA SER A 9 24.47 11.24 10.97
C SER A 9 23.19 11.76 11.66
N THR A 10 23.36 12.62 12.64
CA THR A 10 22.24 13.28 13.34
C THR A 10 21.47 14.27 12.47
N THR A 11 21.98 14.61 11.30
CA THR A 11 21.34 15.52 10.34
C THR A 11 20.69 14.77 9.17
N ALA A 12 20.73 13.44 9.16
CA ALA A 12 20.20 12.64 8.07
C ALA A 12 18.70 12.89 7.84
N THR A 13 18.32 13.04 6.58
CA THR A 13 16.93 12.87 6.18
C THR A 13 16.67 11.38 6.03
N LYS A 14 15.75 10.84 6.83
CA LYS A 14 15.49 9.40 6.92
C LYS A 14 14.15 9.00 6.29
N VAL A 15 14.17 7.91 5.55
CA VAL A 15 12.98 7.29 4.96
C VAL A 15 12.86 5.85 5.43
N VAL A 16 11.69 5.47 5.94
CA VAL A 16 11.30 4.07 6.09
C VAL A 16 10.50 3.66 4.86
N LEU A 17 11.06 2.73 4.08
CA LEU A 17 10.40 2.13 2.91
C LEU A 17 9.73 0.82 3.33
N CYS A 18 8.40 0.80 3.24
CA CYS A 18 7.57 -0.35 3.59
C CYS A 18 7.20 -1.15 2.34
N GLY A 19 8.00 -2.16 2.06
CA GLY A 19 8.04 -2.96 0.84
C GLY A 19 9.43 -2.91 0.23
N SER A 20 10.11 -4.05 0.19
CA SER A 20 11.52 -4.14 -0.17
C SER A 20 11.77 -5.06 -1.36
N GLY A 21 10.76 -5.20 -2.24
CA GLY A 21 10.89 -5.95 -3.49
C GLY A 21 11.79 -5.28 -4.53
N GLU A 22 11.69 -5.72 -5.78
CA GLU A 22 12.53 -5.22 -6.87
C GLU A 22 12.28 -3.72 -7.13
N LEU A 23 11.02 -3.29 -7.14
CA LEU A 23 10.68 -1.87 -7.28
C LEU A 23 11.18 -1.06 -6.07
N GLY A 24 11.01 -1.60 -4.86
CA GLY A 24 11.54 -0.99 -3.63
C GLY A 24 13.05 -0.79 -3.71
N LYS A 25 13.79 -1.71 -4.32
CA LYS A 25 15.25 -1.56 -4.54
C LYS A 25 15.59 -0.35 -5.39
N GLU A 26 14.86 -0.13 -6.50
CA GLU A 26 15.07 1.04 -7.35
C GLU A 26 14.77 2.33 -6.60
N VAL A 27 13.70 2.35 -5.78
CA VAL A 27 13.37 3.49 -4.93
C VAL A 27 14.51 3.79 -3.93
N VAL A 28 15.08 2.76 -3.27
CA VAL A 28 16.21 2.94 -2.36
C VAL A 28 17.41 3.55 -3.07
N ILE A 29 17.76 3.02 -4.26
CA ILE A 29 18.90 3.52 -5.03
C ILE A 29 18.73 5.01 -5.36
N GLU A 30 17.54 5.41 -5.82
CA GLU A 30 17.26 6.81 -6.14
C GLU A 30 17.29 7.71 -4.89
N LEU A 31 16.73 7.27 -3.78
CA LEU A 31 16.80 8.01 -2.53
C LEU A 31 18.24 8.20 -2.05
N GLN A 32 19.08 7.17 -2.18
CA GLN A 32 20.50 7.28 -1.85
C GLN A 32 21.25 8.22 -2.76
N ARG A 33 20.94 8.28 -4.06
CA ARG A 33 21.50 9.28 -4.99
C ARG A 33 21.18 10.71 -4.56
N LEU A 34 20.04 10.91 -3.91
CA LEU A 34 19.65 12.19 -3.33
C LEU A 34 20.28 12.46 -1.96
N GLY A 35 21.06 11.53 -1.40
CA GLY A 35 21.67 11.68 -0.08
C GLY A 35 20.72 11.36 1.08
N VAL A 36 19.66 10.59 0.86
CA VAL A 36 18.69 10.20 1.87
C VAL A 36 19.11 8.89 2.54
N GLU A 37 18.97 8.81 3.85
CA GLU A 37 19.14 7.57 4.61
C GLU A 37 17.88 6.72 4.50
N VAL A 38 18.02 5.47 4.06
CA VAL A 38 16.88 4.58 3.83
C VAL A 38 16.93 3.37 4.73
N ILE A 39 15.80 3.09 5.37
CA ILE A 39 15.51 1.91 6.15
C ILE A 39 14.51 1.06 5.37
N ALA A 40 14.88 -0.14 4.96
CA ALA A 40 14.05 -1.05 4.18
C ALA A 40 13.33 -2.05 5.08
N VAL A 41 12.01 -2.21 4.90
CA VAL A 41 11.19 -3.11 5.71
C VAL A 41 10.39 -4.04 4.82
N ASP A 42 10.40 -5.34 5.13
CA ASP A 42 9.60 -6.35 4.43
C ASP A 42 9.33 -7.57 5.32
N ARG A 43 8.49 -8.50 4.83
CA ARG A 43 8.10 -9.72 5.53
C ARG A 43 9.12 -10.86 5.47
N TYR A 44 10.14 -10.76 4.63
CA TYR A 44 11.17 -11.79 4.45
C TYR A 44 12.57 -11.18 4.42
N GLU A 45 13.51 -11.94 4.89
CA GLU A 45 14.92 -11.55 4.98
C GLU A 45 15.56 -11.42 3.59
N ASN A 46 16.56 -10.55 3.51
CA ASN A 46 17.34 -10.33 2.30
C ASN A 46 16.53 -9.94 1.07
N ALA A 47 15.37 -9.30 1.28
CA ALA A 47 14.59 -8.72 0.19
C ALA A 47 15.46 -7.78 -0.66
N PRO A 48 15.19 -7.63 -1.97
CA PRO A 48 16.06 -6.88 -2.89
C PRO A 48 16.48 -5.50 -2.41
N ALA A 49 15.56 -4.71 -1.86
CA ALA A 49 15.89 -3.38 -1.34
C ALA A 49 16.75 -3.41 -0.07
N MET A 50 16.61 -4.44 0.77
CA MET A 50 17.42 -4.59 1.99
C MET A 50 18.91 -4.75 1.67
N GLN A 51 19.25 -5.27 0.49
CA GLN A 51 20.64 -5.48 0.05
C GLN A 51 21.40 -4.17 -0.22
N VAL A 52 20.66 -3.08 -0.41
CA VAL A 52 21.23 -1.78 -0.75
C VAL A 52 20.86 -0.68 0.26
N ALA A 53 19.91 -0.91 1.14
CA ALA A 53 19.52 0.04 2.18
C ALA A 53 20.58 0.23 3.27
N HIS A 54 20.53 1.34 4.00
CA HIS A 54 21.44 1.59 5.13
C HIS A 54 21.14 0.68 6.32
N ARG A 55 19.87 0.36 6.57
CA ARG A 55 19.40 -0.61 7.56
C ARG A 55 18.18 -1.35 7.03
N SER A 56 17.87 -2.47 7.63
CA SER A 56 16.68 -3.24 7.27
C SER A 56 16.05 -3.95 8.46
N TYR A 57 14.75 -4.18 8.36
CA TYR A 57 13.96 -4.93 9.34
C TYR A 57 13.05 -5.92 8.63
N THR A 58 12.92 -7.12 9.23
CA THR A 58 12.00 -8.16 8.76
C THR A 58 10.86 -8.30 9.76
N LEU A 59 9.62 -8.10 9.31
CA LEU A 59 8.43 -8.25 10.15
C LEU A 59 7.21 -8.62 9.29
N ASN A 60 6.18 -9.16 9.93
CA ASN A 60 4.89 -9.26 9.26
C ASN A 60 4.33 -7.86 9.01
N MET A 61 4.26 -7.44 7.74
CA MET A 61 3.82 -6.10 7.34
C MET A 61 2.37 -5.77 7.73
N LEU A 62 1.57 -6.78 8.07
CA LEU A 62 0.20 -6.62 8.60
C LEU A 62 0.17 -6.49 10.14
N ASP A 63 1.31 -6.65 10.82
CA ASP A 63 1.45 -6.41 12.25
C ASP A 63 1.70 -4.91 12.51
N GLY A 64 0.62 -4.21 12.82
CA GLY A 64 0.68 -2.77 13.09
C GLY A 64 1.52 -2.40 14.31
N THR A 65 1.59 -3.27 15.32
CA THR A 65 2.40 -3.03 16.52
C THR A 65 3.89 -3.08 16.18
N ALA A 66 4.33 -4.13 15.50
CA ALA A 66 5.72 -4.28 15.09
C ALA A 66 6.15 -3.17 14.11
N LEU A 67 5.26 -2.78 13.18
CA LEU A 67 5.52 -1.66 12.26
C LEU A 67 5.70 -0.35 13.01
N ARG A 68 4.80 -0.05 13.97
CA ARG A 68 4.88 1.15 14.82
C ARG A 68 6.19 1.20 15.61
N GLU A 69 6.57 0.11 16.25
CA GLU A 69 7.83 0.04 17.02
C GLU A 69 9.05 0.43 16.18
N ILE A 70 9.14 -0.05 14.95
CA ILE A 70 10.24 0.31 14.04
C ILE A 70 10.20 1.80 13.71
N ILE A 71 9.03 2.34 13.37
CA ILE A 71 8.87 3.76 13.00
C ILE A 71 9.22 4.68 14.19
N GLU A 72 8.76 4.35 15.39
CA GLU A 72 9.06 5.12 16.59
C GLU A 72 10.55 5.07 16.99
N ASN A 73 11.20 3.93 16.77
CA ASN A 73 12.63 3.76 17.04
C ASN A 73 13.50 4.52 16.01
N GLU A 74 13.17 4.40 14.73
CA GLU A 74 13.92 5.04 13.64
C GLU A 74 13.64 6.53 13.50
N LYS A 75 12.45 6.98 13.88
CA LYS A 75 11.99 8.39 13.78
C LYS A 75 12.26 8.97 12.38
N PRO A 76 11.69 8.38 11.34
CA PRO A 76 11.93 8.83 9.98
C PRO A 76 11.24 10.16 9.70
N ASP A 77 11.79 10.91 8.74
CA ASP A 77 11.14 12.10 8.19
C ASP A 77 9.98 11.73 7.25
N LEU A 78 10.08 10.57 6.61
CA LEU A 78 9.08 10.06 5.67
C LEU A 78 8.86 8.55 5.84
N ILE A 79 7.62 8.13 5.72
CA ILE A 79 7.21 6.73 5.63
C ILE A 79 6.65 6.51 4.23
N VAL A 80 7.19 5.54 3.50
CA VAL A 80 6.80 5.26 2.11
C VAL A 80 6.22 3.84 2.01
N PRO A 81 4.88 3.68 2.03
CA PRO A 81 4.26 2.41 1.73
C PRO A 81 4.39 2.10 0.23
N GLU A 82 5.09 1.04 -0.12
CA GLU A 82 5.30 0.60 -1.50
C GLU A 82 4.42 -0.60 -1.85
N ILE A 83 4.12 -1.46 -0.85
CA ILE A 83 3.26 -2.62 -1.03
C ILE A 83 1.84 -2.37 -0.52
N GLU A 84 0.87 -3.11 -1.08
CA GLU A 84 -0.53 -3.03 -0.64
C GLU A 84 -0.78 -3.79 0.68
N ALA A 85 -0.06 -4.91 0.93
CA ALA A 85 -0.26 -5.76 2.10
C ALA A 85 0.48 -5.24 3.33
N ILE A 86 0.02 -4.13 3.87
CA ILE A 86 0.58 -3.42 5.02
C ILE A 86 -0.51 -3.02 6.02
N ALA A 87 -0.15 -2.83 7.29
CA ALA A 87 -1.05 -2.35 8.36
C ALA A 87 -1.44 -0.87 8.12
N THR A 88 -2.34 -0.63 7.17
CA THR A 88 -2.73 0.73 6.75
C THR A 88 -3.41 1.53 7.85
N ASP A 89 -4.13 0.90 8.78
CA ASP A 89 -4.75 1.58 9.92
C ASP A 89 -3.67 2.18 10.83
N THR A 90 -2.57 1.44 11.06
CA THR A 90 -1.42 1.97 11.82
C THR A 90 -0.77 3.15 11.12
N LEU A 91 -0.71 3.15 9.78
CA LEU A 91 -0.19 4.30 9.03
C LEU A 91 -1.10 5.52 9.17
N VAL A 92 -2.43 5.33 9.21
CA VAL A 92 -3.40 6.41 9.46
C VAL A 92 -3.20 7.01 10.84
N ASP A 93 -3.02 6.18 11.88
CA ASP A 93 -2.76 6.63 13.24
C ASP A 93 -1.44 7.43 13.32
N LEU A 94 -0.38 6.90 12.74
CA LEU A 94 0.93 7.57 12.69
C LEU A 94 0.87 8.90 11.94
N GLU A 95 0.12 8.98 10.84
CA GLU A 95 -0.08 10.24 10.09
C GLU A 95 -0.84 11.27 10.95
N ALA A 96 -1.85 10.83 11.72
CA ALA A 96 -2.56 11.69 12.67
C ALA A 96 -1.67 12.17 13.83
N GLU A 97 -0.67 11.41 14.22
CA GLU A 97 0.35 11.75 15.23
C GLU A 97 1.46 12.68 14.69
N GLY A 98 1.45 12.97 13.39
CA GLY A 98 2.36 13.92 12.75
C GLY A 98 3.50 13.32 11.91
N TYR A 99 3.55 11.99 11.76
CA TYR A 99 4.47 11.37 10.80
C TYR A 99 4.01 11.65 9.37
N ARG A 100 4.95 11.82 8.47
CA ARG A 100 4.66 12.07 7.04
C ARG A 100 4.63 10.76 6.27
N VAL A 101 3.45 10.35 5.84
CA VAL A 101 3.23 9.15 5.00
C VAL A 101 3.03 9.58 3.54
N ILE A 102 3.79 9.03 2.60
CA ILE A 102 3.74 9.38 1.18
C ILE A 102 3.76 8.11 0.32
N PRO A 103 2.68 7.84 -0.47
CA PRO A 103 1.41 8.58 -0.53
C PRO A 103 0.70 8.59 0.82
N THR A 104 -0.29 9.45 1.02
CA THR A 104 -0.98 9.56 2.32
C THR A 104 -1.49 8.20 2.79
N ALA A 105 -1.54 8.00 4.11
CA ALA A 105 -2.03 6.74 4.69
C ALA A 105 -3.43 6.37 4.17
N ARG A 106 -4.32 7.37 4.01
CA ARG A 106 -5.65 7.17 3.38
C ARG A 106 -5.53 6.67 1.94
N ALA A 107 -4.62 7.20 1.14
CA ALA A 107 -4.43 6.73 -0.23
C ALA A 107 -3.95 5.27 -0.25
N ALA A 108 -2.99 4.92 0.60
CA ALA A 108 -2.54 3.53 0.76
C ALA A 108 -3.68 2.60 1.19
N GLN A 109 -4.49 3.00 2.17
CA GLN A 109 -5.65 2.24 2.65
C GLN A 109 -6.68 2.01 1.54
N LEU A 110 -6.96 3.02 0.71
CA LEU A 110 -7.91 2.90 -0.40
C LEU A 110 -7.43 1.98 -1.51
N THR A 111 -6.12 1.88 -1.75
CA THR A 111 -5.59 0.93 -2.75
C THR A 111 -5.80 -0.53 -2.34
N MET A 112 -5.87 -0.80 -1.03
CA MET A 112 -6.17 -2.10 -0.44
C MET A 112 -7.66 -2.48 -0.52
N ASN A 113 -8.55 -1.50 -0.69
CA ASN A 113 -9.99 -1.68 -0.61
C ASN A 113 -10.66 -1.28 -1.93
N ARG A 114 -10.98 -2.27 -2.77
CA ARG A 114 -11.63 -2.03 -4.07
C ARG A 114 -13.01 -1.37 -3.94
N GLU A 115 -13.74 -1.65 -2.87
CA GLU A 115 -15.00 -0.98 -2.59
C GLU A 115 -14.77 0.48 -2.25
N GLY A 116 -13.86 0.75 -1.32
CA GLY A 116 -13.55 2.11 -0.88
C GLY A 116 -13.08 3.00 -2.03
N ILE A 117 -12.11 2.55 -2.83
CA ILE A 117 -11.64 3.36 -3.97
C ILE A 117 -12.69 3.52 -5.06
N ARG A 118 -13.57 2.52 -5.26
CA ARG A 118 -14.65 2.61 -6.24
C ARG A 118 -15.73 3.61 -5.82
N ARG A 119 -16.11 3.59 -4.53
CA ARG A 119 -17.06 4.56 -3.98
C ARG A 119 -16.47 5.97 -4.01
N LEU A 120 -15.23 6.14 -3.59
CA LEU A 120 -14.54 7.43 -3.68
C LEU A 120 -14.60 7.97 -5.13
N ALA A 121 -14.20 7.16 -6.11
CA ALA A 121 -14.15 7.61 -7.49
C ALA A 121 -15.53 7.93 -8.07
N ALA A 122 -16.50 7.04 -7.90
CA ALA A 122 -17.80 7.16 -8.55
C ALA A 122 -18.79 8.02 -7.77
N GLU A 123 -18.84 7.87 -6.43
CA GLU A 123 -19.90 8.46 -5.60
C GLU A 123 -19.49 9.81 -4.99
N GLU A 124 -18.22 9.94 -4.56
CA GLU A 124 -17.71 11.19 -3.95
C GLU A 124 -17.14 12.16 -5.00
N LEU A 125 -16.30 11.64 -5.92
CA LEU A 125 -15.62 12.48 -6.92
C LEU A 125 -16.37 12.60 -8.24
N GLY A 126 -17.45 11.83 -8.44
CA GLY A 126 -18.24 11.85 -9.67
C GLY A 126 -17.48 11.44 -10.93
N LEU A 127 -16.39 10.67 -10.79
CA LEU A 127 -15.59 10.22 -11.91
C LEU A 127 -16.31 9.12 -12.68
N ARG A 128 -16.15 9.12 -14.00
CA ARG A 128 -16.70 8.08 -14.85
C ARG A 128 -16.01 6.74 -14.58
N THR A 129 -16.80 5.74 -14.16
CA THR A 129 -16.35 4.37 -13.91
C THR A 129 -17.18 3.37 -14.71
N SER A 130 -16.69 2.13 -14.86
CA SER A 130 -17.56 1.03 -15.32
C SER A 130 -18.69 0.79 -14.32
N PRO A 131 -19.86 0.30 -14.74
CA PRO A 131 -20.91 -0.16 -13.84
C PRO A 131 -20.36 -1.17 -12.82
N TYR A 132 -20.79 -1.10 -11.59
CA TYR A 132 -20.32 -2.00 -10.53
C TYR A 132 -21.43 -2.27 -9.51
N ARG A 133 -21.29 -3.39 -8.83
CA ARG A 133 -22.07 -3.79 -7.65
C ARG A 133 -21.16 -4.49 -6.66
N PHE A 134 -21.51 -4.41 -5.38
CA PHE A 134 -20.87 -5.15 -4.32
C PHE A 134 -21.79 -6.26 -3.86
N ALA A 135 -21.23 -7.42 -3.54
CA ALA A 135 -21.96 -8.60 -3.10
C ALA A 135 -21.24 -9.23 -1.90
N SER A 136 -21.99 -9.46 -0.81
CA SER A 136 -21.51 -10.13 0.39
C SER A 136 -22.15 -11.49 0.59
N THR A 137 -23.22 -11.77 -0.13
CA THR A 137 -23.95 -13.04 -0.11
C THR A 137 -24.12 -13.60 -1.52
N GLN A 138 -24.47 -14.90 -1.61
CA GLN A 138 -24.78 -15.51 -2.90
C GLN A 138 -26.00 -14.86 -3.56
N ALA A 139 -26.97 -14.40 -2.78
CA ALA A 139 -28.15 -13.72 -3.29
C ALA A 139 -27.77 -12.35 -3.90
N ASP A 140 -26.94 -11.57 -3.20
CA ASP A 140 -26.43 -10.29 -3.71
C ASP A 140 -25.61 -10.50 -4.99
N TYR A 141 -24.81 -11.56 -5.03
CA TYR A 141 -23.99 -11.89 -6.20
C TYR A 141 -24.85 -12.15 -7.44
N LYS A 142 -25.90 -12.98 -7.33
CA LYS A 142 -26.83 -13.27 -8.43
C LYS A 142 -27.53 -11.98 -8.92
N LYS A 143 -28.05 -11.22 -7.98
CA LYS A 143 -28.69 -9.93 -8.29
C LYS A 143 -27.71 -8.96 -8.98
N ALA A 144 -26.48 -8.88 -8.50
CA ALA A 144 -25.44 -8.04 -9.08
C ALA A 144 -25.13 -8.43 -10.54
N ILE A 145 -25.05 -9.73 -10.86
CA ILE A 145 -24.86 -10.20 -12.24
C ILE A 145 -26.06 -9.83 -13.13
N GLU A 146 -27.28 -10.02 -12.64
CA GLU A 146 -28.50 -9.64 -13.39
C GLU A 146 -28.50 -8.13 -13.72
N GLU A 147 -28.10 -7.28 -12.75
CA GLU A 147 -28.08 -5.83 -12.95
C GLU A 147 -26.92 -5.33 -13.82
N ILE A 148 -25.74 -5.93 -13.72
CA ILE A 148 -24.54 -5.56 -14.50
C ILE A 148 -24.61 -6.13 -15.92
N GLY A 149 -25.16 -7.34 -16.05
CA GLY A 149 -25.16 -8.09 -17.32
C GLY A 149 -23.85 -8.83 -17.58
N LEU A 150 -23.91 -9.70 -18.58
CA LEU A 150 -22.79 -10.51 -19.02
C LEU A 150 -22.19 -9.98 -20.35
N PRO A 151 -20.87 -10.10 -20.56
CA PRO A 151 -19.89 -10.63 -19.62
C PRO A 151 -19.51 -9.62 -18.52
N CYS A 152 -19.24 -10.12 -17.33
CA CYS A 152 -18.77 -9.30 -16.22
C CYS A 152 -17.54 -9.88 -15.52
N VAL A 153 -16.84 -9.08 -14.72
CA VAL A 153 -15.66 -9.51 -13.96
C VAL A 153 -15.93 -9.40 -12.46
N VAL A 154 -15.82 -10.52 -11.79
CA VAL A 154 -15.92 -10.62 -10.33
C VAL A 154 -14.53 -10.50 -9.72
N LYS A 155 -14.37 -9.66 -8.72
CA LYS A 155 -13.09 -9.40 -8.06
C LYS A 155 -13.25 -9.43 -6.54
N PRO A 156 -12.33 -10.05 -5.79
CA PRO A 156 -12.28 -9.87 -4.34
C PRO A 156 -12.11 -8.39 -3.98
N ILE A 157 -12.63 -7.98 -2.83
CA ILE A 157 -12.48 -6.61 -2.34
C ILE A 157 -11.00 -6.27 -2.17
N MET A 158 -10.23 -7.21 -1.62
CA MET A 158 -8.78 -7.08 -1.46
C MET A 158 -8.05 -8.14 -2.29
N SER A 159 -7.36 -7.71 -3.33
CA SER A 159 -6.41 -8.55 -4.07
C SER A 159 -5.52 -7.68 -4.96
N SER A 160 -4.31 -8.17 -5.25
CA SER A 160 -3.40 -7.58 -6.21
C SER A 160 -3.15 -8.52 -7.40
N SER A 161 -2.64 -7.99 -8.49
CA SER A 161 -2.20 -8.75 -9.66
C SER A 161 -3.25 -9.72 -10.24
N GLY A 162 -4.53 -9.38 -10.12
CA GLY A 162 -5.63 -10.20 -10.65
C GLY A 162 -5.92 -11.49 -9.89
N LYS A 163 -5.29 -11.72 -8.74
CA LYS A 163 -5.52 -12.92 -7.93
C LYS A 163 -6.97 -12.97 -7.45
N GLY A 164 -7.60 -14.15 -7.60
CA GLY A 164 -8.97 -14.40 -7.16
C GLY A 164 -10.05 -13.71 -8.02
N GLN A 165 -9.72 -13.09 -9.15
CA GLN A 165 -10.72 -12.58 -10.08
C GLN A 165 -11.20 -13.68 -11.04
N SER A 166 -12.45 -13.58 -11.43
CA SER A 166 -13.09 -14.46 -12.40
C SER A 166 -13.85 -13.64 -13.45
N THR A 167 -13.90 -14.12 -14.67
CA THR A 167 -14.74 -13.55 -15.73
C THR A 167 -15.95 -14.46 -15.91
N VAL A 168 -17.14 -13.92 -15.70
CA VAL A 168 -18.42 -14.61 -15.90
C VAL A 168 -18.94 -14.24 -17.30
N ARG A 169 -19.15 -15.21 -18.17
CA ARG A 169 -19.60 -15.03 -19.55
C ARG A 169 -21.00 -15.58 -19.79
N SER A 170 -21.40 -16.52 -18.95
CA SER A 170 -22.70 -17.20 -19.01
C SER A 170 -23.17 -17.60 -17.62
N ASP A 171 -24.42 -17.99 -17.52
CA ASP A 171 -25.02 -18.48 -16.26
C ASP A 171 -24.43 -19.85 -15.81
N ALA A 172 -23.62 -20.48 -16.63
CA ALA A 172 -22.96 -21.75 -16.34
C ALA A 172 -21.58 -21.56 -15.68
N ASP A 173 -21.03 -20.33 -15.66
CA ASP A 173 -19.76 -19.99 -15.02
C ASP A 173 -19.99 -19.68 -13.52
#